data_cbc114db21482f2956c6a10df0fc93f8
#
_entry.id   cbc114db21482f2956c6a10df0fc93f8
#
_cell.length_a   1.000
_cell.length_b   1.000
_cell.length_c   1.000
_cell.angle_alpha   90.00
_cell.angle_beta   90.00
_cell.angle_gamma   90.00
#
_symmetry.space_group_name_H-M   'P 1'
#
loop_
_entity.id
_entity.type
_entity.pdbx_description
1 polymer ?
#
loop_
_entity_poly.entity_id
_entity_poly.type
_entity_poly.pdbx_seq_one_letter_code
_entity_poly.pdbx_strand_id
1 'polypeptide(L)'
;GVVSVSAQRWSLTPEMGMMAVKRGGNVYINEQKPTWNTRWKVGVGVEFAVRPDRFSLKSGLYYTQRGYSRHSILFGSVYPTTDDQSKPTFNESYYKTNRHFLQVPLMANLSFRLAENVRLNLAAGPYVAYSVGDKNIGKYNEYTPGYSGGYGSYGFNYYGGNGGYLYGDGWIGQSFSYESRTHDNPFDWGLSFQAGLEIGSCVMSVGYDASLGKEYDYDSVDLKYHTFSLSVGYKFKLGK
;
A
#
# COMPACT_ATOMS: atom_id res chain seq x y z
N GLY A 1 36.43 13.40 39.68
CA GLY A 1 36.24 12.27 38.83
C GLY A 1 35.48 12.69 37.60
N VAL A 2 36.15 12.82 36.43
CA VAL A 2 35.52 13.09 35.12
C VAL A 2 34.89 11.79 34.69
N VAL A 3 33.60 11.67 34.85
CA VAL A 3 32.85 10.60 34.21
C VAL A 3 32.70 10.98 32.74
N SER A 4 33.62 10.57 31.89
CA SER A 4 33.46 10.61 30.46
C SER A 4 32.47 9.49 30.08
N VAL A 5 31.19 9.77 30.20
CA VAL A 5 30.15 8.96 29.59
C VAL A 5 30.17 9.33 28.12
N SER A 6 31.03 8.74 27.34
CA SER A 6 30.93 8.64 25.90
C SER A 6 29.73 7.75 25.60
N ALA A 7 28.55 8.26 25.88
CA ALA A 7 27.33 7.55 25.58
C ALA A 7 27.16 7.49 24.05
N GLN A 8 27.26 6.30 23.56
CA GLN A 8 26.96 5.94 22.19
C GLN A 8 25.53 6.43 21.84
N ARG A 9 25.43 7.55 21.13
CA ARG A 9 24.17 8.27 20.93
C ARG A 9 23.45 7.89 19.63
N TRP A 10 24.21 7.38 18.65
CA TRP A 10 23.65 7.06 17.35
C TRP A 10 23.59 5.56 17.14
N SER A 11 22.50 5.13 16.50
CA SER A 11 22.39 3.77 15.98
C SER A 11 21.72 3.75 14.63
N LEU A 12 22.09 2.76 13.81
CA LEU A 12 21.49 2.45 12.53
C LEU A 12 20.80 1.10 12.61
N THR A 13 19.62 1.01 12.01
CA THR A 13 18.84 -0.24 12.00
C THR A 13 18.33 -0.49 10.58
N PRO A 14 19.09 -1.21 9.74
CA PRO A 14 18.49 -1.78 8.54
C PRO A 14 17.35 -2.71 8.95
N GLU A 15 16.22 -2.54 8.30
CA GLU A 15 15.02 -3.32 8.58
C GLU A 15 14.22 -3.62 7.33
N MET A 16 13.52 -4.74 7.37
CA MET A 16 12.58 -5.15 6.36
C MET A 16 11.30 -5.68 7.01
N GLY A 17 10.20 -5.60 6.29
CA GLY A 17 8.93 -6.01 6.85
C GLY A 17 7.81 -6.18 5.84
N MET A 18 6.74 -6.76 6.34
CA MET A 18 5.48 -6.88 5.62
C MET A 18 4.51 -5.82 6.12
N MET A 19 3.65 -5.37 5.22
CA MET A 19 2.59 -4.40 5.52
C MET A 19 1.25 -4.93 5.07
N ALA A 20 0.21 -4.67 5.86
CA ALA A 20 -1.17 -4.78 5.46
C ALA A 20 -1.70 -3.36 5.24
N VAL A 21 -2.05 -3.04 4.00
CA VAL A 21 -2.48 -1.71 3.58
C VAL A 21 -3.96 -1.75 3.24
N LYS A 22 -4.72 -0.84 3.82
CA LYS A 22 -6.13 -0.62 3.52
C LYS A 22 -6.35 0.81 3.09
N ARG A 23 -7.09 1.00 2.01
CA ARG A 23 -7.57 2.30 1.58
C ARG A 23 -8.91 2.56 2.25
N GLY A 24 -9.02 3.63 3.01
CA GLY A 24 -10.26 4.13 3.62
C GLY A 24 -10.70 5.41 2.95
N GLY A 25 -11.97 5.80 3.12
CA GLY A 25 -12.53 7.06 2.62
C GLY A 25 -13.99 6.90 2.20
N ASN A 26 -14.69 8.04 2.05
CA ASN A 26 -16.07 8.08 1.59
C ASN A 26 -16.12 7.97 0.07
N VAL A 27 -16.13 6.75 -0.44
CA VAL A 27 -16.35 6.51 -1.87
C VAL A 27 -17.81 6.12 -2.06
N TYR A 28 -18.62 7.04 -2.56
CA TYR A 28 -20.01 6.76 -2.99
C TYR A 28 -20.05 6.00 -4.32
N ILE A 29 -19.30 4.91 -4.45
CA ILE A 29 -19.38 4.05 -5.63
C ILE A 29 -19.50 2.61 -5.15
N ASN A 30 -20.74 2.10 -5.20
CA ASN A 30 -21.11 0.69 -5.05
C ASN A 30 -20.39 -0.06 -3.90
N GLU A 31 -21.03 -0.13 -2.77
CA GLU A 31 -20.96 -1.08 -1.61
C GLU A 31 -19.77 -2.06 -1.47
N GLN A 32 -18.64 -1.81 -2.11
CA GLN A 32 -17.49 -2.69 -2.01
C GLN A 32 -16.63 -2.31 -0.80
N LYS A 33 -16.62 -3.20 0.18
CA LYS A 33 -15.79 -3.06 1.39
C LYS A 33 -14.31 -3.01 1.00
N PRO A 34 -13.56 -2.01 1.50
CA PRO A 34 -12.12 -1.93 1.23
C PRO A 34 -11.40 -3.13 1.80
N THR A 35 -10.61 -3.80 0.97
CA THR A 35 -9.83 -4.99 1.32
C THR A 35 -8.43 -4.64 1.78
N TRP A 36 -7.88 -5.43 2.71
CA TRP A 36 -6.48 -5.37 3.10
C TRP A 36 -5.60 -5.99 2.02
N ASN A 37 -4.53 -5.29 1.65
CA ASN A 37 -3.57 -5.77 0.67
C ASN A 37 -2.21 -5.93 1.33
N THR A 38 -1.61 -7.11 1.18
CA THR A 38 -0.26 -7.37 1.66
C THR A 38 0.76 -6.67 0.77
N ARG A 39 1.70 -5.97 1.39
CA ARG A 39 2.79 -5.22 0.78
C ARG A 39 4.06 -5.42 1.60
N TRP A 40 5.16 -4.83 1.17
CA TRP A 40 6.43 -4.90 1.87
C TRP A 40 7.06 -3.51 2.06
N LYS A 41 7.92 -3.42 3.04
CA LYS A 41 8.79 -2.26 3.28
C LYS A 41 10.22 -2.71 3.52
N VAL A 42 11.16 -1.87 3.14
CA VAL A 42 12.58 -2.03 3.46
C VAL A 42 13.17 -0.64 3.69
N GLY A 43 14.11 -0.54 4.60
CA GLY A 43 14.75 0.74 4.87
C GLY A 43 15.82 0.67 5.93
N VAL A 44 16.29 1.86 6.29
CA VAL A 44 17.29 2.04 7.34
C VAL A 44 16.76 3.07 8.33
N GLY A 45 16.55 2.63 9.55
CA GLY A 45 16.23 3.48 10.69
C GLY A 45 17.50 4.10 11.28
N VAL A 46 17.37 5.33 11.73
CA VAL A 46 18.40 6.08 12.46
C VAL A 46 17.80 6.46 13.81
N GLU A 47 18.52 6.22 14.89
CA GLU A 47 18.09 6.58 16.23
C GLU A 47 19.16 7.39 16.94
N PHE A 48 18.75 8.50 17.56
CA PHE A 48 19.58 9.35 18.39
C PHE A 48 19.09 9.30 19.85
N ALA A 49 19.90 8.75 20.73
CA ALA A 49 19.60 8.68 22.15
C ALA A 49 19.80 10.04 22.83
N VAL A 50 18.70 10.71 23.17
CA VAL A 50 18.70 11.97 23.93
C VAL A 50 19.01 11.68 25.41
N ARG A 51 18.32 10.69 25.96
CA ARG A 51 18.59 10.11 27.29
C ARG A 51 18.81 8.62 27.10
N PRO A 52 20.05 8.12 27.28
CA PRO A 52 20.34 6.70 27.18
C PRO A 52 19.34 5.86 27.97
N ASP A 53 18.89 4.78 27.37
CA ASP A 53 17.95 3.80 27.92
C ASP A 53 16.51 4.27 28.24
N ARG A 54 16.15 5.51 27.91
CA ARG A 54 14.78 6.02 28.18
C ARG A 54 14.12 6.74 27.02
N PHE A 55 14.83 7.68 26.41
CA PHE A 55 14.25 8.55 25.38
C PHE A 55 15.22 8.74 24.23
N SER A 56 14.70 8.54 23.01
CA SER A 56 15.43 8.75 21.78
C SER A 56 14.53 9.37 20.71
N LEU A 57 15.14 9.97 19.72
CA LEU A 57 14.50 10.38 18.48
C LEU A 57 14.80 9.34 17.40
N LYS A 58 13.78 8.86 16.74
CA LYS A 58 13.89 7.92 15.61
C LYS A 58 13.50 8.60 14.33
N SER A 59 14.27 8.36 13.28
CA SER A 59 13.98 8.70 11.90
C SER A 59 14.48 7.57 11.00
N GLY A 60 14.49 7.79 9.71
CA GLY A 60 15.01 6.81 8.75
C GLY A 60 14.53 7.09 7.35
N LEU A 61 14.98 6.26 6.42
CA LEU A 61 14.50 6.26 5.05
C LEU A 61 13.97 4.88 4.71
N TYR A 62 12.70 4.83 4.35
CA TYR A 62 11.98 3.59 4.06
C TYR A 62 11.38 3.63 2.68
N TYR A 63 11.63 2.58 1.92
CA TYR A 63 10.87 2.29 0.72
C TYR A 63 9.66 1.45 1.10
N THR A 64 8.47 1.95 0.79
CA THR A 64 7.20 1.32 1.12
C THR A 64 6.34 1.16 -0.11
N GLN A 65 5.62 0.06 -0.20
CA GLN A 65 4.60 -0.14 -1.22
C GLN A 65 3.22 0.10 -0.61
N ARG A 66 2.38 0.88 -1.31
CA ARG A 66 0.98 1.08 -0.97
C ARG A 66 0.13 0.81 -2.19
N GLY A 67 -1.15 0.69 -2.01
CA GLY A 67 -2.06 0.48 -3.09
C GLY A 67 -3.24 -0.36 -2.69
N TYR A 68 -4.14 -0.53 -3.63
CA TYR A 68 -5.36 -1.31 -3.43
C TYR A 68 -5.63 -2.17 -4.65
N SER A 69 -6.42 -3.21 -4.46
CA SER A 69 -7.01 -3.99 -5.53
C SER A 69 -8.53 -3.97 -5.38
N ARG A 70 -9.20 -3.89 -6.51
CA ARG A 70 -10.65 -3.91 -6.58
C ARG A 70 -11.05 -4.95 -7.61
N HIS A 71 -11.97 -5.82 -7.22
CA HIS A 71 -12.62 -6.77 -8.10
C HIS A 71 -14.12 -6.49 -8.05
N SER A 72 -14.72 -6.26 -9.18
CA SER A 72 -16.13 -5.92 -9.30
C SER A 72 -16.77 -6.82 -10.35
N ILE A 73 -17.87 -7.41 -9.97
CA ILE A 73 -18.71 -8.21 -10.83
C ILE A 73 -20.06 -7.50 -10.94
N LEU A 74 -20.45 -7.11 -12.14
CA LEU A 74 -21.71 -6.46 -12.42
C LEU A 74 -22.53 -7.33 -13.36
N PHE A 75 -23.75 -7.61 -12.97
CA PHE A 75 -24.76 -8.20 -13.84
C PHE A 75 -25.57 -7.07 -14.43
N GLY A 76 -25.64 -7.00 -15.74
CA GLY A 76 -26.44 -6.05 -16.49
C GLY A 76 -27.38 -6.75 -17.46
N SER A 77 -28.37 -6.05 -17.92
CA SER A 77 -29.19 -6.48 -19.07
C SER A 77 -28.79 -5.66 -20.28
N VAL A 78 -28.49 -6.33 -21.39
CA VAL A 78 -28.29 -5.63 -22.67
C VAL A 78 -29.60 -5.08 -23.13
N TYR A 79 -29.60 -3.85 -23.64
CA TYR A 79 -30.74 -3.25 -24.35
C TYR A 79 -31.21 -4.17 -25.48
N PRO A 80 -32.52 -4.28 -25.69
CA PRO A 80 -33.07 -5.17 -26.67
C PRO A 80 -32.57 -4.77 -28.08
N THR A 81 -31.77 -5.59 -28.67
CA THR A 81 -31.70 -5.63 -30.12
C THR A 81 -33.02 -6.23 -30.59
N THR A 82 -33.61 -5.73 -31.66
CA THR A 82 -34.86 -6.00 -32.34
C THR A 82 -35.59 -7.35 -32.15
N ASP A 83 -35.07 -8.24 -31.34
CA ASP A 83 -35.65 -9.53 -31.00
C ASP A 83 -35.82 -9.59 -29.46
N ASP A 84 -37.04 -9.62 -29.03
CA ASP A 84 -37.70 -9.39 -27.75
C ASP A 84 -37.20 -10.17 -26.52
N GLN A 85 -35.89 -10.45 -26.40
CA GLN A 85 -35.32 -11.08 -25.22
C GLN A 85 -34.10 -10.31 -24.72
N SER A 86 -34.23 -9.59 -23.60
CA SER A 86 -33.11 -9.03 -22.86
C SER A 86 -32.18 -10.14 -22.39
N LYS A 87 -30.98 -10.21 -22.99
CA LYS A 87 -29.97 -11.20 -22.60
C LYS A 87 -29.15 -10.64 -21.45
N PRO A 88 -28.90 -11.40 -20.38
CA PRO A 88 -28.07 -10.93 -19.29
C PRO A 88 -26.63 -10.75 -19.76
N THR A 89 -26.02 -9.61 -19.43
CA THR A 89 -24.59 -9.39 -19.56
C THR A 89 -23.90 -9.57 -18.23
N PHE A 90 -22.70 -10.05 -18.28
CA PHE A 90 -21.84 -10.23 -17.13
C PHE A 90 -20.56 -9.44 -17.35
N ASN A 91 -20.28 -8.48 -16.47
CA ASN A 91 -19.11 -7.63 -16.55
C ASN A 91 -18.22 -7.89 -15.33
N GLU A 92 -16.98 -8.28 -15.58
CA GLU A 92 -15.97 -8.46 -14.55
C GLU A 92 -14.89 -7.39 -14.72
N SER A 93 -14.65 -6.61 -13.70
CA SER A 93 -13.56 -5.63 -13.70
C SER A 93 -12.60 -5.88 -12.55
N TYR A 94 -11.32 -5.92 -12.87
CA TYR A 94 -10.23 -6.00 -11.93
C TYR A 94 -9.35 -4.78 -12.07
N TYR A 95 -9.15 -4.07 -10.96
CA TYR A 95 -8.30 -2.89 -10.90
C TYR A 95 -7.30 -3.04 -9.77
N LYS A 96 -6.02 -2.82 -10.06
CA LYS A 96 -4.93 -2.89 -9.08
C LYS A 96 -4.04 -1.67 -9.23
N THR A 97 -3.89 -0.94 -8.13
CA THR A 97 -2.95 0.17 -8.02
C THR A 97 -1.76 -0.27 -7.16
N ASN A 98 -0.57 -0.01 -7.64
CA ASN A 98 0.67 -0.15 -6.89
C ASN A 98 1.37 1.21 -6.88
N ARG A 99 1.60 1.77 -5.69
CA ARG A 99 2.34 3.01 -5.50
C ARG A 99 3.57 2.74 -4.64
N HIS A 100 4.67 3.34 -5.01
CA HIS A 100 5.95 3.17 -4.38
C HIS A 100 6.35 4.49 -3.73
N PHE A 101 6.62 4.48 -2.43
CA PHE A 101 6.93 5.67 -1.66
C PHE A 101 8.30 5.57 -1.00
N LEU A 102 8.99 6.71 -0.96
CA LEU A 102 10.06 6.95 0.00
C LEU A 102 9.44 7.68 1.19
N GLN A 103 9.54 7.07 2.37
CA GLN A 103 8.93 7.55 3.61
C GLN A 103 10.01 7.90 4.62
N VAL A 104 9.86 9.07 5.24
CA VAL A 104 10.72 9.56 6.33
C VAL A 104 9.84 9.85 7.55
N PRO A 105 9.87 9.00 8.58
CA PRO A 105 9.23 9.28 9.86
C PRO A 105 10.12 10.16 10.74
N LEU A 106 9.51 10.89 11.67
CA LEU A 106 10.20 11.57 12.76
C LEU A 106 9.46 11.27 14.05
N MET A 107 9.98 10.34 14.85
CA MET A 107 9.27 9.79 15.99
C MET A 107 10.03 10.02 17.30
N ALA A 108 9.29 10.39 18.35
CA ALA A 108 9.74 10.28 19.73
C ALA A 108 9.62 8.83 20.17
N ASN A 109 10.67 8.28 20.76
CA ASN A 109 10.72 6.89 21.21
C ASN A 109 11.02 6.81 22.71
N LEU A 110 10.18 6.06 23.41
CA LEU A 110 10.34 5.70 24.81
C LEU A 110 10.81 4.25 24.91
N SER A 111 11.88 4.02 25.64
CA SER A 111 12.46 2.69 25.86
C SER A 111 12.29 2.24 27.29
N PHE A 112 11.82 1.01 27.48
CA PHE A 112 11.62 0.37 28.76
C PHE A 112 12.48 -0.89 28.83
N ARG A 113 13.38 -0.98 29.78
CA ARG A 113 14.21 -2.17 30.00
C ARG A 113 13.37 -3.23 30.70
N LEU A 114 13.10 -4.34 30.04
CA LEU A 114 12.32 -5.46 30.58
C LEU A 114 13.24 -6.50 31.23
N ALA A 115 14.42 -6.74 30.64
CA ALA A 115 15.48 -7.63 31.16
C ALA A 115 16.84 -7.10 30.71
N GLU A 116 17.90 -7.80 31.07
CA GLU A 116 19.28 -7.36 30.79
C GLU A 116 19.52 -7.05 29.31
N ASN A 117 19.01 -7.91 28.41
CA ASN A 117 19.18 -7.79 26.97
C ASN A 117 17.84 -7.55 26.22
N VAL A 118 16.77 -7.21 26.95
CA VAL A 118 15.43 -7.05 26.37
C VAL A 118 14.88 -5.67 26.67
N ARG A 119 14.50 -4.94 25.63
CA ARG A 119 13.88 -3.61 25.70
C ARG A 119 12.61 -3.55 24.91
N LEU A 120 11.59 -2.92 25.48
CA LEU A 120 10.37 -2.52 24.81
C LEU A 120 10.54 -1.05 24.38
N ASN A 121 10.28 -0.78 23.12
CA ASN A 121 10.32 0.55 22.53
C ASN A 121 8.92 0.94 22.06
N LEU A 122 8.46 2.13 22.45
CA LEU A 122 7.22 2.72 21.99
C LEU A 122 7.53 4.05 21.31
N ALA A 123 7.23 4.16 20.04
CA ALA A 123 7.53 5.35 19.25
C ALA A 123 6.28 5.89 18.57
N ALA A 124 6.18 7.22 18.51
CA ALA A 124 5.12 7.91 17.80
C ALA A 124 5.63 9.25 17.24
N GLY A 125 5.06 9.67 16.10
CA GLY A 125 5.38 10.93 15.49
C GLY A 125 4.86 11.07 14.06
N PRO A 126 5.08 12.22 13.43
CA PRO A 126 4.71 12.44 12.05
C PRO A 126 5.60 11.67 11.08
N TYR A 127 5.09 11.45 9.88
CA TYR A 127 5.88 11.04 8.73
C TYR A 127 5.53 11.87 7.50
N VAL A 128 6.46 11.90 6.57
CA VAL A 128 6.25 12.38 5.21
C VAL A 128 6.67 11.27 4.25
N ALA A 129 5.98 11.17 3.12
CA ALA A 129 6.28 10.21 2.08
C ALA A 129 6.11 10.83 0.70
N TYR A 130 6.96 10.44 -0.23
CA TYR A 130 6.94 10.89 -1.61
C TYR A 130 6.84 9.69 -2.54
N SER A 131 5.88 9.73 -3.47
CA SER A 131 5.70 8.68 -4.48
C SER A 131 6.79 8.77 -5.54
N VAL A 132 7.53 7.67 -5.69
CA VAL A 132 8.63 7.55 -6.68
C VAL A 132 8.23 6.69 -7.87
N GLY A 133 7.05 6.13 -7.86
CA GLY A 133 6.51 5.35 -8.97
C GLY A 133 5.11 4.84 -8.70
N ASP A 134 4.27 4.93 -9.72
CA ASP A 134 2.89 4.47 -9.69
C ASP A 134 2.62 3.59 -10.88
N LYS A 135 1.89 2.50 -10.66
CA LYS A 135 1.45 1.59 -11.70
C LYS A 135 0.03 1.15 -11.43
N ASN A 136 -0.86 1.48 -12.36
CA ASN A 136 -2.24 1.02 -12.37
C ASN A 136 -2.41 -0.06 -13.44
N ILE A 137 -3.01 -1.16 -13.06
CA ILE A 137 -3.35 -2.26 -13.94
C ILE A 137 -4.85 -2.43 -13.87
N GLY A 138 -5.53 -2.21 -14.99
CA GLY A 138 -6.94 -2.50 -15.17
C GLY A 138 -7.13 -3.70 -16.08
N LYS A 139 -8.07 -4.57 -15.72
CA LYS A 139 -8.58 -5.65 -16.59
C LYS A 139 -10.08 -5.57 -16.55
N TYR A 140 -10.67 -5.61 -17.71
CA TYR A 140 -12.12 -5.59 -17.90
C TYR A 140 -12.49 -6.74 -18.80
N ASN A 141 -13.43 -7.56 -18.36
CA ASN A 141 -13.98 -8.66 -19.14
C ASN A 141 -15.50 -8.45 -19.21
N GLU A 142 -16.02 -8.41 -20.40
CA GLU A 142 -17.45 -8.35 -20.66
C GLU A 142 -17.88 -9.64 -21.37
N TYR A 143 -18.90 -10.27 -20.84
CA TYR A 143 -19.48 -11.49 -21.38
C TYR A 143 -20.93 -11.22 -21.77
N THR A 144 -21.24 -11.45 -23.04
CA THR A 144 -22.60 -11.33 -23.58
C THR A 144 -22.96 -12.69 -24.19
N PRO A 145 -24.17 -13.24 -23.96
CA PRO A 145 -24.63 -14.42 -24.68
C PRO A 145 -24.63 -14.14 -26.17
N GLY A 146 -23.81 -14.88 -26.92
CA GLY A 146 -23.60 -14.68 -28.34
C GLY A 146 -24.49 -15.54 -29.23
N TYR A 147 -24.64 -15.15 -30.47
CA TYR A 147 -25.14 -16.02 -31.53
C TYR A 147 -24.12 -17.12 -31.80
N SER A 148 -24.56 -18.37 -31.85
CA SER A 148 -23.73 -19.49 -32.26
C SER A 148 -23.43 -19.41 -33.76
N GLY A 149 -22.30 -18.88 -34.14
CA GLY A 149 -21.94 -18.82 -35.57
C GLY A 149 -20.72 -17.99 -35.93
N GLY A 150 -19.56 -18.25 -35.33
CA GLY A 150 -18.34 -17.62 -35.82
C GLY A 150 -17.14 -17.77 -34.88
N TYR A 151 -16.14 -18.45 -35.34
CA TYR A 151 -14.83 -18.45 -34.71
C TYR A 151 -14.04 -17.24 -35.20
N GLY A 152 -13.69 -16.34 -34.32
CA GLY A 152 -12.81 -15.24 -34.63
C GLY A 152 -12.24 -14.59 -33.38
N SER A 153 -10.94 -14.40 -33.36
CA SER A 153 -10.24 -13.60 -32.35
C SER A 153 -9.76 -12.32 -33.03
N TYR A 154 -10.24 -11.17 -32.60
CA TYR A 154 -9.74 -9.86 -33.07
C TYR A 154 -9.12 -9.14 -31.89
N GLY A 155 -7.83 -8.83 -32.01
CA GLY A 155 -7.12 -8.00 -31.06
C GLY A 155 -7.17 -6.54 -31.49
N PHE A 156 -7.34 -5.62 -30.53
CA PHE A 156 -7.23 -4.20 -30.79
C PHE A 156 -6.47 -3.51 -29.66
N ASN A 157 -5.78 -2.44 -30.01
CA ASN A 157 -5.06 -1.60 -29.07
C ASN A 157 -5.87 -0.32 -28.86
N TYR A 158 -6.19 -0.02 -27.61
CA TYR A 158 -6.88 1.20 -27.24
C TYR A 158 -6.15 1.87 -26.08
N TYR A 159 -5.64 3.09 -26.29
CA TYR A 159 -4.94 3.93 -25.30
C TYR A 159 -3.87 3.18 -24.46
N GLY A 160 -2.98 2.44 -25.14
CA GLY A 160 -1.87 1.73 -24.49
C GLY A 160 -2.26 0.42 -23.78
N GLY A 161 -3.48 -0.05 -23.97
CA GLY A 161 -3.94 -1.36 -23.48
C GLY A 161 -4.05 -2.40 -24.60
N ASN A 162 -4.00 -3.65 -24.21
CA ASN A 162 -4.28 -4.79 -25.10
C ASN A 162 -5.71 -5.27 -24.88
N GLY A 163 -6.49 -5.34 -25.96
CA GLY A 163 -7.85 -5.86 -25.92
C GLY A 163 -8.05 -6.98 -26.94
N GLY A 164 -8.99 -7.85 -26.70
CA GLY A 164 -9.35 -8.94 -27.59
C GLY A 164 -10.74 -9.46 -27.33
N TYR A 165 -11.33 -10.11 -28.35
CA TYR A 165 -12.59 -10.81 -28.21
C TYR A 165 -12.32 -12.28 -27.95
N LEU A 166 -13.00 -12.86 -26.97
CA LEU A 166 -12.99 -14.27 -26.68
C LEU A 166 -14.36 -14.85 -27.08
N TYR A 167 -14.32 -15.87 -27.92
CA TYR A 167 -15.51 -16.60 -28.33
C TYR A 167 -15.45 -18.02 -27.78
N GLY A 168 -16.50 -18.47 -27.11
CA GLY A 168 -16.62 -19.84 -26.64
C GLY A 168 -18.03 -20.16 -26.16
N ASP A 169 -18.53 -21.33 -26.45
CA ASP A 169 -19.80 -21.93 -25.99
C ASP A 169 -21.02 -20.99 -25.91
N GLY A 170 -21.22 -20.16 -26.96
CA GLY A 170 -22.36 -19.26 -27.04
C GLY A 170 -22.22 -17.95 -26.25
N TRP A 171 -21.03 -17.63 -25.73
CA TRP A 171 -20.70 -16.35 -25.10
C TRP A 171 -19.70 -15.57 -25.93
N ILE A 172 -19.94 -14.28 -26.07
CA ILE A 172 -18.98 -13.34 -26.65
C ILE A 172 -18.38 -12.54 -25.53
N GLY A 173 -17.07 -12.57 -25.37
CA GLY A 173 -16.35 -11.84 -24.36
C GLY A 173 -15.45 -10.77 -24.97
N GLN A 174 -15.42 -9.58 -24.39
CA GLN A 174 -14.41 -8.56 -24.63
C GLN A 174 -13.49 -8.50 -23.43
N SER A 175 -12.19 -8.56 -23.67
CA SER A 175 -11.18 -8.43 -22.63
C SER A 175 -10.29 -7.23 -22.93
N PHE A 176 -10.21 -6.31 -21.98
CA PHE A 176 -9.30 -5.17 -22.03
C PHE A 176 -8.32 -5.26 -20.87
N SER A 177 -7.06 -5.04 -21.15
CA SER A 177 -6.07 -4.74 -20.12
C SER A 177 -5.38 -3.44 -20.45
N TYR A 178 -5.24 -2.57 -19.46
CA TYR A 178 -4.52 -1.33 -19.63
C TYR A 178 -3.57 -1.12 -18.45
N GLU A 179 -2.48 -0.44 -18.73
CA GLU A 179 -1.51 0.00 -17.75
C GLU A 179 -1.40 1.52 -17.88
N SER A 180 -1.58 2.23 -16.79
CA SER A 180 -1.44 3.68 -16.74
C SER A 180 -0.61 4.11 -15.54
N ARG A 181 -0.01 5.29 -15.65
CA ARG A 181 0.59 5.98 -14.50
C ARG A 181 -0.42 7.01 -14.00
N THR A 182 -0.58 7.08 -12.71
CA THR A 182 -1.45 8.07 -12.09
C THR A 182 -0.68 9.38 -11.92
N HIS A 183 -1.33 10.50 -12.22
CA HIS A 183 -0.80 11.85 -11.94
C HIS A 183 -1.37 12.39 -10.63
N ASP A 184 -1.60 11.52 -9.64
CA ASP A 184 -2.11 11.90 -8.34
C ASP A 184 -1.04 12.65 -7.54
N ASN A 185 -1.45 13.33 -6.47
CA ASN A 185 -0.54 14.01 -5.57
C ASN A 185 0.56 13.01 -5.11
N PRO A 186 1.84 13.27 -5.45
CA PRO A 186 2.94 12.38 -5.09
C PRO A 186 3.28 12.44 -3.60
N PHE A 187 2.77 13.43 -2.88
CA PHE A 187 3.10 13.70 -1.50
C PHE A 187 2.03 13.15 -0.55
N ASP A 188 2.47 12.39 0.46
CA ASP A 188 1.64 11.91 1.55
C ASP A 188 2.29 12.24 2.90
N TRP A 189 1.47 12.49 3.90
CA TRP A 189 1.91 12.73 5.27
C TRP A 189 0.90 12.19 6.26
N GLY A 190 1.34 11.95 7.48
CA GLY A 190 0.47 11.38 8.49
C GLY A 190 1.16 11.14 9.81
N LEU A 191 0.57 10.27 10.60
CA LEU A 191 1.08 9.86 11.91
C LEU A 191 1.51 8.40 11.87
N SER A 192 2.66 8.14 12.47
CA SER A 192 3.26 6.82 12.64
C SER A 192 3.30 6.45 14.11
N PHE A 193 2.91 5.22 14.42
CA PHE A 193 3.00 4.60 15.75
C PHE A 193 3.75 3.28 15.61
N GLN A 194 4.68 3.02 16.51
CA GLN A 194 5.48 1.79 16.48
C GLN A 194 5.67 1.25 17.90
N ALA A 195 5.47 -0.04 18.07
CA ALA A 195 5.89 -0.79 19.25
C ALA A 195 6.93 -1.81 18.81
N GLY A 196 8.09 -1.84 19.47
CA GLY A 196 9.21 -2.70 19.12
C GLY A 196 9.79 -3.43 20.31
N LEU A 197 10.26 -4.65 20.09
CA LEU A 197 11.02 -5.44 21.03
C LEU A 197 12.46 -5.55 20.52
N GLU A 198 13.40 -5.10 21.32
CA GLU A 198 14.84 -5.19 21.07
C GLU A 198 15.41 -6.31 21.95
N ILE A 199 16.00 -7.32 21.34
CA ILE A 199 16.66 -8.44 22.02
C ILE A 199 18.13 -8.48 21.57
N GLY A 200 19.01 -7.99 22.40
CA GLY A 200 20.40 -7.73 22.00
C GLY A 200 20.48 -6.70 20.89
N SER A 201 20.88 -7.13 19.68
CA SER A 201 20.90 -6.28 18.48
C SER A 201 19.72 -6.53 17.53
N CYS A 202 18.94 -7.58 17.75
CA CYS A 202 17.77 -7.86 16.94
C CYS A 202 16.60 -6.96 17.37
N VAL A 203 15.91 -6.37 16.40
CA VAL A 203 14.73 -5.52 16.61
C VAL A 203 13.57 -6.13 15.86
N MET A 204 12.46 -6.35 16.56
CA MET A 204 11.18 -6.71 15.95
C MET A 204 10.18 -5.62 16.28
N SER A 205 9.38 -5.19 15.31
CA SER A 205 8.42 -4.13 15.54
C SER A 205 7.11 -4.34 14.82
N VAL A 206 6.05 -3.88 15.46
CA VAL A 206 4.73 -3.68 14.85
C VAL A 206 4.51 -2.19 14.72
N GLY A 207 3.93 -1.75 13.60
CA GLY A 207 3.68 -0.34 13.33
C GLY A 207 2.30 -0.12 12.76
N TYR A 208 1.84 1.11 12.92
CA TYR A 208 0.63 1.61 12.31
C TYR A 208 0.85 3.02 11.79
N ASP A 209 0.61 3.22 10.48
CA ASP A 209 0.66 4.52 9.82
C ASP A 209 -0.75 4.94 9.42
N ALA A 210 -1.16 6.13 9.85
CA ALA A 210 -2.40 6.78 9.48
C ALA A 210 -2.08 7.94 8.54
N SER A 211 -2.43 7.83 7.26
CA SER A 211 -2.31 8.91 6.29
C SER A 211 -3.33 10.01 6.59
N LEU A 212 -2.88 11.25 6.56
CA LEU A 212 -3.70 12.47 6.69
C LEU A 212 -3.70 13.28 5.39
N GLY A 213 -2.78 12.98 4.48
CA GLY A 213 -2.72 13.56 3.15
C GLY A 213 -3.93 13.17 2.30
N LYS A 214 -4.29 14.02 1.35
CA LYS A 214 -5.32 13.72 0.34
C LYS A 214 -4.65 13.13 -0.89
N GLU A 215 -5.06 11.94 -1.28
CA GLU A 215 -4.56 11.27 -2.50
C GLU A 215 -5.15 11.89 -3.77
N TYR A 216 -6.38 12.40 -3.69
CA TYR A 216 -7.14 12.97 -4.79
C TYR A 216 -7.67 14.35 -4.44
N ASP A 217 -7.55 15.29 -5.37
CA ASP A 217 -8.02 16.68 -5.21
C ASP A 217 -9.40 16.90 -5.89
N TYR A 218 -10.23 15.89 -5.94
CA TYR A 218 -11.62 16.03 -6.36
C TYR A 218 -12.52 16.23 -5.15
N ASP A 219 -13.33 17.27 -5.15
CA ASP A 219 -14.12 17.82 -4.05
C ASP A 219 -15.02 16.85 -3.24
N SER A 220 -15.09 15.57 -3.59
CA SER A 220 -15.99 14.61 -2.93
C SER A 220 -15.33 13.32 -2.44
N VAL A 221 -14.03 13.12 -2.65
CA VAL A 221 -13.39 11.82 -2.33
C VAL A 221 -12.13 12.02 -1.50
N ASP A 222 -12.26 11.86 -0.18
CA ASP A 222 -11.15 11.88 0.77
C ASP A 222 -10.61 10.46 0.96
N LEU A 223 -9.55 10.10 0.24
CA LEU A 223 -8.94 8.78 0.29
C LEU A 223 -7.70 8.80 1.16
N LYS A 224 -7.68 7.93 2.16
CA LYS A 224 -6.60 7.80 3.16
C LYS A 224 -6.10 6.38 3.23
N TYR A 225 -4.80 6.22 3.47
CA TYR A 225 -4.22 4.91 3.73
C TYR A 225 -4.12 4.63 5.23
N HIS A 226 -4.48 3.43 5.59
CA HIS A 226 -4.21 2.83 6.90
C HIS A 226 -3.28 1.65 6.68
N THR A 227 -2.15 1.65 7.34
CA THR A 227 -1.10 0.65 7.12
C THR A 227 -0.68 0.04 8.44
N PHE A 228 -0.85 -1.26 8.59
CA PHE A 228 -0.20 -2.04 9.65
C PHE A 228 1.09 -2.63 9.10
N SER A 229 2.13 -2.67 9.91
CA SER A 229 3.41 -3.25 9.53
C SER A 229 3.97 -4.17 10.60
N LEU A 230 4.66 -5.21 10.16
CA LEU A 230 5.48 -6.09 10.97
C LEU A 230 6.88 -6.07 10.36
N SER A 231 7.90 -5.71 11.12
CA SER A 231 9.27 -5.63 10.61
C SER A 231 10.27 -6.24 11.56
N VAL A 232 11.38 -6.66 10.97
CA VAL A 232 12.56 -7.15 11.67
C VAL A 232 13.77 -6.37 11.19
N GLY A 233 14.72 -6.14 12.09
CA GLY A 233 15.91 -5.38 11.78
C GLY A 233 17.07 -5.77 12.70
N TYR A 234 18.23 -5.23 12.40
CA TYR A 234 19.43 -5.39 13.19
C TYR A 234 20.02 -4.02 13.54
N LYS A 235 20.18 -3.76 14.84
CA LYS A 235 20.62 -2.46 15.36
C LYS A 235 22.13 -2.43 15.54
N PHE A 236 22.77 -1.58 14.75
CA PHE A 236 24.18 -1.24 14.87
C PHE A 236 24.34 0.01 15.71
N LYS A 237 25.05 -0.09 16.81
CA LYS A 237 25.41 1.06 17.64
C LYS A 237 26.66 1.71 17.06
N LEU A 238 26.61 3.02 16.79
CA LEU A 238 27.68 3.79 16.18
C LEU A 238 28.45 4.58 17.22
N GLY A 239 29.79 4.50 17.16
CA GLY A 239 30.73 5.21 18.05
C GLY A 239 31.25 4.31 19.17
N LYS A 240 32.49 4.50 19.48
CA LYS A 240 33.21 4.00 20.68
C LYS A 240 33.18 5.05 21.77
#